data_0b5457b504a87f028b3ae2294083872c
#
_entry.id   0b5457b504a87f028b3ae2294083872c
#
_cell.length_a   1.000
_cell.length_b   1.000
_cell.length_c   1.000
_cell.angle_alpha   90.00
_cell.angle_beta   90.00
_cell.angle_gamma   90.00
#
_symmetry.space_group_name_H-M   'P 1'
#
loop_
_entity.id
_entity.type
_entity.pdbx_description
1 polymer ?
#
loop_
_entity_poly.entity_id
_entity_poly.type
_entity_poly.pdbx_seq_one_letter_code
_entity_poly.pdbx_strand_id
1 'polypeptide(L)'
;MRRAALLLAAVALGLAGCPIPQPLPDYPAGTVPPPRILMDEQLADGAVTLVPANCTTLAPYVLSARVVDANTIESIEARWFVNYDFRDLALSDIRQSSVIPPNADSTNLTRIVPQFLFDPYRYPPPYGTPALTGPPYRDPGVLRVVELVVSNGFDPANANTVAPGANRSPAAAFETQYYRWVFLTSSDVSCP
;
A
#
# COMPACT_ATOMS: atom_id res chain seq x y z
N MET A 1 -27.52 28.60 -39.82
CA MET A 1 -27.18 27.19 -40.12
C MET A 1 -25.69 26.87 -39.98
N ARG A 2 -24.72 27.68 -40.44
CA ARG A 2 -23.25 27.40 -40.35
C ARG A 2 -22.71 27.27 -38.92
N ARG A 3 -23.24 28.01 -37.94
CA ARG A 3 -22.77 27.97 -36.54
C ARG A 3 -23.16 26.67 -35.79
N ALA A 4 -24.31 26.09 -36.11
CA ALA A 4 -24.77 24.84 -35.54
C ALA A 4 -23.96 23.63 -36.03
N ALA A 5 -23.52 23.66 -37.29
CA ALA A 5 -22.68 22.62 -37.87
C ALA A 5 -21.26 22.58 -37.24
N LEU A 6 -20.70 23.76 -36.91
CA LEU A 6 -19.40 23.84 -36.24
C LEU A 6 -19.43 23.34 -34.80
N LEU A 7 -20.54 23.58 -34.08
CA LEU A 7 -20.70 23.05 -32.72
C LEU A 7 -20.85 21.53 -32.70
N LEU A 8 -21.58 20.96 -33.63
CA LEU A 8 -21.76 19.52 -33.79
C LEU A 8 -20.41 18.81 -34.14
N ALA A 9 -19.60 19.43 -35.01
CA ALA A 9 -18.30 18.91 -35.36
C ALA A 9 -17.31 18.92 -34.16
N ALA A 10 -17.36 19.98 -33.33
CA ALA A 10 -16.50 20.07 -32.14
C ALA A 10 -16.89 19.04 -31.08
N VAL A 11 -18.18 18.75 -30.90
CA VAL A 11 -18.64 17.71 -29.96
C VAL A 11 -18.26 16.30 -30.46
N ALA A 12 -18.34 16.05 -31.75
CA ALA A 12 -18.00 14.77 -32.34
C ALA A 12 -16.48 14.47 -32.22
N LEU A 13 -15.62 15.48 -32.33
CA LEU A 13 -14.17 15.34 -32.12
C LEU A 13 -13.80 15.11 -30.64
N GLY A 14 -14.58 15.66 -29.71
CA GLY A 14 -14.35 15.45 -28.25
C GLY A 14 -14.73 14.04 -27.76
N LEU A 15 -15.59 13.33 -28.48
CA LEU A 15 -16.03 11.97 -28.14
C LEU A 15 -15.15 10.86 -28.75
N ALA A 16 -14.25 11.19 -29.65
CA ALA A 16 -13.34 10.23 -30.29
C ALA A 16 -12.10 9.86 -29.46
N GLY A 17 -11.98 10.39 -28.25
CA GLY A 17 -10.92 10.05 -27.30
C GLY A 17 -11.20 8.74 -26.58
N CYS A 18 -11.33 7.60 -27.28
CA CYS A 18 -11.18 6.32 -26.63
C CYS A 18 -9.75 6.22 -26.08
N PRO A 19 -9.56 6.03 -24.77
CA PRO A 19 -8.23 5.73 -24.26
C PRO A 19 -7.76 4.45 -24.98
N ILE A 20 -6.75 4.58 -25.82
CA ILE A 20 -6.09 3.42 -26.41
C ILE A 20 -5.52 2.66 -25.22
N PRO A 21 -5.94 1.40 -24.97
CA PRO A 21 -5.35 0.61 -23.91
C PRO A 21 -3.84 0.59 -24.16
N GLN A 22 -3.07 1.13 -23.24
CA GLN A 22 -1.62 1.02 -23.34
C GLN A 22 -1.29 -0.48 -23.30
N PRO A 23 -0.46 -0.98 -24.22
CA PRO A 23 0.01 -2.34 -24.11
C PRO A 23 0.66 -2.50 -22.74
N LEU A 24 0.33 -3.57 -22.04
CA LEU A 24 1.00 -3.92 -20.80
C LEU A 24 2.51 -3.97 -21.09
N PRO A 25 3.35 -3.41 -20.22
CA PRO A 25 4.78 -3.51 -20.41
C PRO A 25 5.18 -4.99 -20.52
N ASP A 26 5.92 -5.34 -21.54
CA ASP A 26 6.49 -6.68 -21.65
C ASP A 26 7.49 -6.85 -20.50
N TYR A 27 7.23 -7.79 -19.63
CA TYR A 27 8.20 -8.14 -18.60
C TYR A 27 9.46 -8.71 -19.24
N PRO A 28 10.64 -8.33 -18.79
CA PRO A 28 11.88 -8.94 -19.27
C PRO A 28 11.83 -10.47 -19.12
N ALA A 29 12.32 -11.17 -20.08
CA ALA A 29 12.35 -12.64 -20.05
C ALA A 29 13.07 -13.11 -18.78
N GLY A 30 12.41 -13.93 -17.96
CA GLY A 30 12.94 -14.42 -16.70
C GLY A 30 12.53 -13.62 -15.45
N THR A 31 11.79 -12.53 -15.61
CA THR A 31 11.21 -11.81 -14.48
C THR A 31 9.82 -12.36 -14.15
N VAL A 32 9.58 -12.68 -12.90
CA VAL A 32 8.25 -13.06 -12.40
C VAL A 32 7.48 -11.80 -12.07
N PRO A 33 6.32 -11.54 -12.71
CA PRO A 33 5.52 -10.36 -12.39
C PRO A 33 5.07 -10.42 -10.93
N PRO A 34 5.04 -9.25 -10.23
CA PRO A 34 4.64 -9.21 -8.83
C PRO A 34 3.17 -9.61 -8.66
N PRO A 35 2.82 -10.18 -7.51
CA PRO A 35 1.42 -10.38 -7.14
C PRO A 35 0.69 -9.04 -7.13
N ARG A 36 -0.50 -9.00 -7.72
CA ARG A 36 -1.28 -7.77 -7.85
C ARG A 36 -2.14 -7.55 -6.61
N ILE A 37 -1.92 -6.47 -5.88
CA ILE A 37 -2.76 -6.09 -4.75
C ILE A 37 -4.09 -5.55 -5.30
N LEU A 38 -5.20 -6.12 -4.83
CA LEU A 38 -6.53 -5.61 -5.12
C LEU A 38 -6.83 -4.43 -4.20
N MET A 39 -7.51 -3.43 -4.75
CA MET A 39 -7.91 -2.26 -3.99
C MET A 39 -8.78 -2.66 -2.78
N ASP A 40 -8.51 -2.05 -1.63
CA ASP A 40 -9.39 -2.11 -0.47
C ASP A 40 -10.62 -1.24 -0.74
N GLU A 41 -11.82 -1.82 -0.67
CA GLU A 41 -13.06 -1.08 -0.94
C GLU A 41 -13.39 -0.08 0.19
N GLN A 42 -12.88 -0.31 1.40
CA GLN A 42 -13.15 0.53 2.57
C GLN A 42 -12.16 1.69 2.68
N LEU A 43 -10.89 1.44 2.37
CA LEU A 43 -9.80 2.41 2.53
C LEU A 43 -8.98 2.43 1.23
N ALA A 44 -9.41 3.26 0.28
CA ALA A 44 -8.77 3.36 -1.03
C ALA A 44 -7.31 3.82 -0.94
N ASP A 45 -6.48 3.34 -1.87
CA ASP A 45 -5.07 3.70 -1.95
C ASP A 45 -4.88 5.22 -2.05
N GLY A 46 -4.04 5.77 -1.18
CA GLY A 46 -3.76 7.19 -1.09
C GLY A 46 -4.88 8.08 -0.54
N ALA A 47 -6.07 7.52 -0.26
CA ALA A 47 -7.11 8.27 0.44
C ALA A 47 -6.71 8.53 1.90
N VAL A 48 -6.99 9.74 2.38
CA VAL A 48 -6.68 10.12 3.76
C VAL A 48 -7.81 9.73 4.69
N THR A 49 -7.54 8.85 5.64
CA THR A 49 -8.44 8.51 6.74
C THR A 49 -8.18 9.45 7.91
N LEU A 50 -9.21 10.17 8.34
CA LEU A 50 -9.10 11.04 9.51
C LEU A 50 -9.22 10.21 10.79
N VAL A 51 -8.26 10.41 11.68
CA VAL A 51 -8.18 9.77 12.99
C VAL A 51 -8.48 10.82 14.06
N PRO A 52 -9.41 10.58 15.02
CA PRO A 52 -9.65 11.54 16.10
C PRO A 52 -8.38 11.83 16.88
N ALA A 53 -8.14 13.09 17.22
CA ALA A 53 -7.07 13.46 18.15
C ALA A 53 -7.54 13.26 19.60
N ASN A 54 -6.60 12.97 20.49
CA ASN A 54 -6.82 12.98 21.95
C ASN A 54 -7.86 11.97 22.50
N CYS A 55 -8.24 10.95 21.76
CA CYS A 55 -9.09 9.89 22.29
C CYS A 55 -8.33 9.04 23.31
N THR A 56 -8.96 8.79 24.44
CA THR A 56 -8.39 7.92 25.49
C THR A 56 -8.37 6.46 25.05
N THR A 57 -9.39 6.07 24.28
CA THR A 57 -9.54 4.72 23.71
C THR A 57 -9.90 4.85 22.25
N LEU A 58 -9.15 4.15 21.39
CA LEU A 58 -9.45 4.00 19.97
C LEU A 58 -9.20 2.54 19.60
N ALA A 59 -10.18 1.91 18.99
CA ALA A 59 -9.99 0.58 18.46
C ALA A 59 -8.98 0.62 17.30
N PRO A 60 -8.05 -0.35 17.21
CA PRO A 60 -7.14 -0.44 16.08
C PRO A 60 -7.89 -0.58 14.76
N TYR A 61 -7.37 0.05 13.72
CA TYR A 61 -7.85 -0.16 12.35
C TYR A 61 -7.44 -1.55 11.89
N VAL A 62 -8.39 -2.29 11.33
CA VAL A 62 -8.10 -3.60 10.73
C VAL A 62 -7.82 -3.39 9.25
N LEU A 63 -6.56 -3.51 8.86
CA LEU A 63 -6.16 -3.40 7.46
C LEU A 63 -6.11 -4.79 6.85
N SER A 64 -6.76 -4.95 5.71
CA SER A 64 -6.82 -6.20 4.98
C SER A 64 -6.56 -5.95 3.50
N ALA A 65 -6.01 -6.94 2.83
CA ALA A 65 -5.82 -6.89 1.39
C ALA A 65 -6.02 -8.27 0.77
N ARG A 66 -6.36 -8.26 -0.50
CA ARG A 66 -6.35 -9.45 -1.34
C ARG A 66 -5.29 -9.25 -2.42
N VAL A 67 -4.68 -10.33 -2.83
CA VAL A 67 -3.71 -10.32 -3.93
C VAL A 67 -4.13 -11.33 -4.98
N VAL A 68 -3.94 -10.96 -6.23
CA VAL A 68 -4.06 -11.89 -7.37
C VAL A 68 -2.66 -12.18 -7.85
N ASP A 69 -2.33 -13.45 -7.96
CA ASP A 69 -1.04 -13.91 -8.41
C ASP A 69 -1.22 -14.92 -9.54
N ALA A 70 -0.64 -14.60 -10.69
CA ALA A 70 -0.63 -15.50 -11.84
C ALA A 70 0.28 -16.73 -11.61
N ASN A 71 1.23 -16.62 -10.68
CA ASN A 71 2.08 -17.73 -10.27
C ASN A 71 1.36 -18.58 -9.21
N THR A 72 0.79 -19.69 -9.64
CA THR A 72 -0.02 -20.57 -8.79
C THR A 72 0.79 -21.58 -7.99
N ILE A 73 2.10 -21.64 -8.18
CA ILE A 73 2.98 -22.65 -7.55
C ILE A 73 3.88 -22.07 -6.46
N GLU A 74 4.14 -20.77 -6.49
CA GLU A 74 5.01 -20.11 -5.51
C GLU A 74 4.20 -19.44 -4.40
N SER A 75 4.83 -19.33 -3.24
CA SER A 75 4.29 -18.52 -2.15
C SER A 75 4.45 -17.04 -2.42
N ILE A 76 3.56 -16.24 -1.85
CA ILE A 76 3.70 -14.79 -1.78
C ILE A 76 4.20 -14.44 -0.38
N GLU A 77 5.16 -13.55 -0.29
CA GLU A 77 5.52 -12.90 0.97
C GLU A 77 4.90 -11.51 1.04
N ALA A 78 4.26 -11.21 2.16
CA ALA A 78 3.67 -9.91 2.46
C ALA A 78 4.38 -9.28 3.65
N ARG A 79 4.80 -8.04 3.53
CA ARG A 79 5.50 -7.27 4.58
C ARG A 79 4.77 -5.96 4.84
N TRP A 80 4.47 -5.69 6.12
CA TRP A 80 3.82 -4.48 6.58
C TRP A 80 4.81 -3.50 7.19
N PHE A 81 4.71 -2.25 6.82
CA PHE A 81 5.53 -1.15 7.33
C PHE A 81 4.65 -0.02 7.84
N VAL A 82 5.16 0.75 8.80
CA VAL A 82 4.50 1.98 9.29
C VAL A 82 5.52 3.10 9.22
N ASN A 83 5.15 4.18 8.54
CA ASN A 83 5.99 5.37 8.33
C ASN A 83 7.38 5.02 7.75
N TYR A 84 7.42 4.11 6.79
CA TYR A 84 8.66 3.64 6.22
C TYR A 84 9.55 4.79 5.73
N ASP A 85 10.77 4.86 6.25
CA ASP A 85 11.83 5.73 5.76
C ASP A 85 13.12 4.91 5.60
N PHE A 86 13.63 4.82 4.38
CA PHE A 86 14.86 4.07 4.08
C PHE A 86 16.12 4.69 4.72
N ARG A 87 16.04 5.92 5.22
CA ARG A 87 17.13 6.63 5.89
C ARG A 87 17.18 6.38 7.40
N ASP A 88 16.10 5.86 7.95
CA ASP A 88 15.97 5.57 9.38
C ASP A 88 15.73 4.06 9.59
N LEU A 89 16.69 3.40 10.24
CA LEU A 89 16.60 1.98 10.52
C LEU A 89 15.36 1.63 11.34
N ALA A 90 14.99 2.45 12.32
CA ALA A 90 13.81 2.20 13.15
C ALA A 90 12.49 2.30 12.38
N LEU A 91 12.45 3.13 11.34
CA LEU A 91 11.28 3.29 10.46
C LEU A 91 11.31 2.33 9.26
N SER A 92 12.45 1.70 8.98
CA SER A 92 12.57 0.69 7.91
C SER A 92 12.22 -0.73 8.37
N ASP A 93 11.92 -0.93 9.66
CA ASP A 93 11.61 -2.24 10.20
C ASP A 93 10.29 -2.81 9.70
N ILE A 94 10.30 -4.11 9.44
CA ILE A 94 9.09 -4.88 9.15
C ILE A 94 8.27 -4.98 10.44
N ARG A 95 7.02 -4.51 10.38
CA ARG A 95 6.09 -4.58 11.53
C ARG A 95 5.38 -5.92 11.62
N GLN A 96 5.09 -6.51 10.47
CA GLN A 96 4.55 -7.86 10.35
C GLN A 96 4.97 -8.42 9.00
N SER A 97 5.30 -9.71 8.98
CA SER A 97 5.60 -10.46 7.76
C SER A 97 4.78 -11.74 7.75
N SER A 98 4.37 -12.17 6.58
CA SER A 98 3.56 -13.36 6.40
C SER A 98 3.90 -14.02 5.07
N VAL A 99 4.05 -15.33 5.10
CA VAL A 99 4.16 -16.15 3.89
C VAL A 99 2.78 -16.74 3.58
N ILE A 100 2.29 -16.49 2.40
CA ILE A 100 0.97 -16.90 1.92
C ILE A 100 1.18 -18.02 0.91
N PRO A 101 0.85 -19.26 1.25
CA PRO A 101 1.06 -20.40 0.35
C PRO A 101 0.17 -20.31 -0.89
N PRO A 102 0.49 -21.05 -1.94
CA PRO A 102 -0.39 -21.24 -3.08
C PRO A 102 -1.76 -21.77 -2.64
N ASN A 103 -2.80 -21.42 -3.38
CA ASN A 103 -4.11 -22.03 -3.16
C ASN A 103 -4.07 -23.52 -3.57
N ALA A 104 -4.81 -24.35 -2.84
CA ALA A 104 -4.98 -25.75 -3.20
C ALA A 104 -5.66 -25.92 -4.58
N ASP A 105 -6.56 -24.99 -4.91
CA ASP A 105 -7.15 -24.86 -6.24
C ASP A 105 -6.33 -23.87 -7.08
N SER A 106 -5.59 -24.39 -8.06
CA SER A 106 -4.74 -23.60 -8.95
C SER A 106 -5.54 -22.65 -9.88
N THR A 107 -6.85 -22.82 -9.98
CA THR A 107 -7.71 -21.90 -10.76
C THR A 107 -8.08 -20.66 -9.95
N ASN A 108 -7.97 -20.70 -8.63
CA ASN A 108 -8.21 -19.55 -7.76
C ASN A 108 -6.90 -18.77 -7.57
N LEU A 109 -6.76 -17.70 -8.33
CA LEU A 109 -5.58 -16.83 -8.28
C LEU A 109 -5.60 -15.85 -7.10
N THR A 110 -6.72 -15.70 -6.40
CA THR A 110 -6.88 -14.74 -5.31
C THR A 110 -6.46 -15.33 -3.97
N ARG A 111 -5.57 -14.65 -3.27
CA ARG A 111 -5.10 -15.02 -1.92
C ARG A 111 -5.38 -13.90 -0.94
N ILE A 112 -5.60 -14.24 0.33
CA ILE A 112 -5.89 -13.28 1.40
C ILE A 112 -4.61 -12.99 2.15
N VAL A 113 -4.24 -11.71 2.25
CA VAL A 113 -3.14 -11.26 3.10
C VAL A 113 -3.63 -11.24 4.55
N PRO A 114 -2.89 -11.82 5.50
CA PRO A 114 -3.21 -11.72 6.92
C PRO A 114 -3.38 -10.27 7.35
N GLN A 115 -4.40 -10.02 8.17
CA GLN A 115 -4.74 -8.68 8.64
C GLN A 115 -3.62 -8.06 9.46
N PHE A 116 -3.48 -6.74 9.32
CA PHE A 116 -2.62 -5.92 10.16
C PHE A 116 -3.49 -5.02 11.05
N LEU A 117 -3.26 -5.09 12.36
CA LEU A 117 -3.94 -4.24 13.33
C LEU A 117 -3.11 -2.97 13.55
N PHE A 118 -3.60 -1.88 13.01
CA PHE A 118 -2.93 -0.58 13.07
C PHE A 118 -3.52 0.30 14.16
N ASP A 119 -2.74 0.57 15.21
CA ASP A 119 -3.05 1.58 16.21
C ASP A 119 -2.28 2.88 15.87
N PRO A 120 -2.94 3.94 15.41
CA PRO A 120 -2.25 5.16 14.99
C PRO A 120 -1.51 5.87 16.12
N TYR A 121 -1.90 5.66 17.38
CA TYR A 121 -1.25 6.32 18.51
C TYR A 121 0.00 5.59 19.02
N ARG A 122 0.21 4.37 18.58
CA ARG A 122 1.35 3.54 18.99
C ARG A 122 2.64 3.89 18.25
N TYR A 123 2.52 4.36 17.01
CA TYR A 123 3.68 4.57 16.16
C TYR A 123 4.12 6.03 16.16
N PRO A 124 5.43 6.31 16.29
CA PRO A 124 5.94 7.67 16.22
C PRO A 124 5.63 8.29 14.86
N PRO A 125 5.56 9.63 14.80
CA PRO A 125 5.44 10.33 13.54
C PRO A 125 6.66 10.08 12.65
N PRO A 126 6.54 10.23 11.33
CA PRO A 126 7.67 10.12 10.43
C PRO A 126 8.71 11.21 10.69
N TYR A 127 9.92 10.96 10.25
CA TYR A 127 11.05 11.87 10.39
C TYR A 127 10.74 13.30 9.92
N GLY A 128 11.18 14.30 10.67
CA GLY A 128 10.97 15.72 10.39
C GLY A 128 9.64 16.30 10.87
N THR A 129 8.78 15.49 11.48
CA THR A 129 7.62 16.00 12.22
C THR A 129 8.10 16.63 13.54
N PRO A 130 7.49 17.74 14.02
CA PRO A 130 7.85 18.35 15.30
C PRO A 130 7.89 17.31 16.41
N ALA A 131 8.85 17.45 17.31
CA ALA A 131 9.00 16.55 18.46
C ALA A 131 7.70 16.51 19.26
N LEU A 132 7.06 15.36 19.25
CA LEU A 132 5.85 15.10 20.02
C LEU A 132 6.23 14.63 21.41
N THR A 133 5.33 14.81 22.33
CA THR A 133 5.51 14.47 23.75
C THR A 133 5.50 12.97 24.05
N GLY A 134 6.11 12.12 23.23
CA GLY A 134 6.16 10.68 23.45
C GLY A 134 4.81 9.96 23.30
N PRO A 135 4.78 8.62 23.39
CA PRO A 135 3.55 7.84 23.28
C PRO A 135 2.61 8.09 24.48
N PRO A 136 1.28 8.08 24.24
CA PRO A 136 0.63 7.85 22.96
C PRO A 136 0.64 9.11 22.07
N TYR A 137 0.98 8.91 20.77
CA TYR A 137 1.12 10.00 19.81
C TYR A 137 -0.25 10.48 19.29
N ARG A 138 -0.92 11.35 20.02
CA ARG A 138 -2.30 11.79 19.79
C ARG A 138 -2.43 13.18 19.17
N ASP A 139 -1.33 13.87 18.96
CA ASP A 139 -1.36 15.25 18.50
C ASP A 139 -2.03 15.39 17.12
N PRO A 140 -2.85 16.43 16.91
CA PRO A 140 -3.44 16.71 15.62
C PRO A 140 -2.37 17.08 14.58
N GLY A 141 -2.65 16.84 13.31
CA GLY A 141 -1.75 17.13 12.20
C GLY A 141 -0.67 16.07 11.96
N VAL A 142 -0.64 14.98 12.74
CA VAL A 142 0.31 13.90 12.52
C VAL A 142 -0.18 12.98 11.42
N LEU A 143 0.59 12.92 10.34
CA LEU A 143 0.37 11.99 9.23
C LEU A 143 1.09 10.67 9.51
N ARG A 144 0.43 9.56 9.20
CA ARG A 144 1.01 8.22 9.24
C ARG A 144 0.67 7.47 7.98
N VAL A 145 1.62 6.71 7.48
CA VAL A 145 1.43 5.87 6.30
C VAL A 145 1.69 4.43 6.69
N VAL A 146 0.72 3.57 6.43
CA VAL A 146 0.89 2.12 6.50
C VAL A 146 1.07 1.60 5.10
N GLU A 147 2.09 0.81 4.87
CA GLU A 147 2.36 0.20 3.58
C GLU A 147 2.32 -1.32 3.69
N LEU A 148 1.67 -1.94 2.73
CA LEU A 148 1.80 -3.36 2.42
C LEU A 148 2.68 -3.49 1.19
N VAL A 149 3.72 -4.32 1.30
CA VAL A 149 4.58 -4.69 0.17
C VAL A 149 4.46 -6.19 -0.03
N VAL A 150 4.22 -6.61 -1.27
CA VAL A 150 4.11 -8.02 -1.62
C VAL A 150 5.08 -8.38 -2.74
N SER A 151 5.58 -9.60 -2.69
CA SER A 151 6.46 -10.19 -3.72
C SER A 151 6.36 -11.72 -3.68
N ASN A 152 6.69 -12.40 -4.79
CA ASN A 152 6.92 -13.84 -4.77
C ASN A 152 8.28 -14.21 -4.14
N GLY A 153 9.17 -13.22 -3.95
CA GLY A 153 10.42 -13.41 -3.24
C GLY A 153 11.07 -12.08 -2.85
N PHE A 154 11.43 -11.97 -1.58
CA PHE A 154 12.32 -10.92 -1.09
C PHE A 154 13.72 -11.48 -0.91
N ASP A 155 14.71 -10.62 -1.00
CA ASP A 155 16.10 -11.02 -0.72
C ASP A 155 16.24 -11.40 0.77
N PRO A 156 16.50 -12.67 1.10
CA PRO A 156 16.63 -13.13 2.46
C PRO A 156 17.87 -12.55 3.16
N ALA A 157 18.90 -12.21 2.41
CA ALA A 157 20.10 -11.59 2.96
C ALA A 157 19.82 -10.20 3.53
N ASN A 158 18.75 -9.57 3.10
CA ASN A 158 18.34 -8.23 3.50
C ASN A 158 17.22 -8.21 4.55
N ALA A 159 16.65 -9.37 4.91
CA ALA A 159 15.53 -9.43 5.85
C ALA A 159 15.87 -8.94 7.26
N ASN A 160 17.15 -8.93 7.64
CA ASN A 160 17.61 -8.56 8.98
C ASN A 160 18.88 -7.70 9.00
N THR A 161 19.40 -7.27 7.89
CA THR A 161 20.67 -6.56 7.85
C THR A 161 20.54 -5.11 7.42
N VAL A 162 20.95 -4.26 8.25
CA VAL A 162 21.93 -3.17 8.18
C VAL A 162 21.74 -2.11 7.08
N ALA A 163 21.14 -2.38 5.94
CA ALA A 163 20.89 -1.34 4.95
C ALA A 163 19.42 -0.88 5.02
N PRO A 164 19.18 0.38 5.34
CA PRO A 164 17.85 0.96 5.18
C PRO A 164 17.34 0.69 3.76
N GLY A 165 16.13 0.17 3.63
CA GLY A 165 15.57 -0.15 2.32
C GLY A 165 15.64 -1.62 1.90
N ALA A 166 16.57 -2.38 2.44
CA ALA A 166 16.75 -3.79 2.12
C ALA A 166 15.48 -4.64 2.37
N ASN A 167 14.72 -4.30 3.40
CA ASN A 167 13.50 -5.03 3.76
C ASN A 167 12.37 -4.94 2.71
N ARG A 168 12.50 -4.05 1.73
CA ARG A 168 11.54 -3.89 0.62
C ARG A 168 12.09 -4.40 -0.72
N SER A 169 13.36 -4.75 -0.77
CA SER A 169 14.01 -5.17 -2.01
C SER A 169 13.58 -6.59 -2.37
N PRO A 170 13.11 -6.82 -3.60
CA PRO A 170 12.87 -8.17 -4.07
C PRO A 170 14.19 -8.92 -4.29
N ALA A 171 14.14 -10.23 -4.21
CA ALA A 171 15.21 -11.08 -4.68
C ALA A 171 15.36 -10.96 -6.21
N ALA A 172 16.51 -11.39 -6.74
CA ALA A 172 16.76 -11.37 -8.17
C ALA A 172 15.64 -12.09 -8.95
N ALA A 173 15.22 -11.53 -10.06
CA ALA A 173 14.13 -11.99 -10.93
C ALA A 173 12.70 -11.81 -10.35
N PHE A 174 12.54 -11.22 -9.18
CA PHE A 174 11.24 -10.87 -8.63
C PHE A 174 11.05 -9.35 -8.61
N GLU A 175 9.80 -8.95 -8.51
CA GLU A 175 9.40 -7.55 -8.33
C GLU A 175 8.49 -7.40 -7.12
N THR A 176 8.30 -6.17 -6.67
CA THR A 176 7.40 -5.85 -5.56
C THR A 176 6.24 -5.02 -6.05
N GLN A 177 5.07 -5.23 -5.44
CA GLN A 177 3.97 -4.29 -5.49
C GLN A 177 3.67 -3.77 -4.09
N TYR A 178 3.18 -2.54 -3.99
CA TYR A 178 2.84 -1.93 -2.72
C TYR A 178 1.47 -1.24 -2.77
N TYR A 179 0.84 -1.16 -1.60
CA TYR A 179 -0.41 -0.46 -1.35
C TYR A 179 -0.28 0.38 -0.08
N ARG A 180 -0.88 1.57 -0.04
CA ARG A 180 -0.73 2.54 1.05
C ARG A 180 -2.05 2.95 1.64
N TRP A 181 -2.12 2.95 2.96
CA TRP A 181 -3.16 3.59 3.75
C TRP A 181 -2.58 4.83 4.42
N VAL A 182 -3.28 5.93 4.32
CA VAL A 182 -2.84 7.22 4.87
C VAL A 182 -3.79 7.65 5.98
N PHE A 183 -3.24 7.94 7.15
CA PHE A 183 -3.98 8.34 8.33
C PHE A 183 -3.51 9.71 8.80
N LEU A 184 -4.45 10.64 9.01
CA LEU A 184 -4.17 11.98 9.54
C LEU A 184 -4.91 12.18 10.85
N THR A 185 -4.18 12.42 11.93
CA THR A 185 -4.78 12.77 13.22
C THR A 185 -5.37 14.17 13.16
N SER A 186 -6.67 14.32 13.48
CA SER A 186 -7.42 15.57 13.38
C SER A 186 -8.20 15.85 14.65
N SER A 187 -8.24 17.11 15.05
CA SER A 187 -9.14 17.61 16.10
C SER A 187 -10.59 17.74 15.65
N ASP A 188 -10.84 17.70 14.34
CA ASP A 188 -12.17 17.93 13.74
C ASP A 188 -13.04 16.67 13.74
N VAL A 189 -12.45 15.55 14.14
CA VAL A 189 -13.15 14.26 14.25
C VAL A 189 -13.34 13.93 15.72
N SER A 190 -14.59 13.67 16.09
CA SER A 190 -14.94 13.23 17.45
C SER A 190 -14.54 11.79 17.71
N CYS A 191 -14.26 11.51 18.97
CA CYS A 191 -14.04 10.13 19.42
C CYS A 191 -15.30 9.27 19.23
N PRO A 192 -15.16 8.02 18.79
CA PRO A 192 -16.27 7.10 18.65
C PRO A 192 -16.92 6.72 19.99
#